data_93b9b92e1231e62a2036f6851c648e45
#
_entry.id   93b9b92e1231e62a2036f6851c648e45
#
_cell.length_a   1.000
_cell.length_b   1.000
_cell.length_c   1.000
_cell.angle_alpha   90.00
_cell.angle_beta   90.00
_cell.angle_gamma   90.00
#
_symmetry.space_group_name_H-M   'P 1'
#
loop_
_entity.id
_entity.type
_entity.pdbx_description
1 polymer ?
#
loop_
_entity_poly.entity_id
_entity_poly.type
_entity_poly.pdbx_seq_one_letter_code
_entity_poly.pdbx_strand_id
1 'polypeptide(L)'
;MNTHCWLILSALTLLGACRTMTPEQCQQADWQRLGQVDGGNGQALSRLEQHQKSCQKAGIVPDVAAYQQGYQTGLQNYCQPQTIFNKAMQGMGNVSVCPADLQADLLKFKQVPAAYREARDELERAERRYDNLQSNLYFSNNLTREQYLYYRQQLRFLRMDVLEARTEVNWRASEVQRLKQQYQLY
;
A
#
# COMPACT_ATOMS: atom_id res chain seq x y z
N MET A 1 9.16 -39.65 44.99
CA MET A 1 8.97 -40.18 43.62
C MET A 1 8.42 -39.05 42.80
N ASN A 2 9.31 -38.32 42.10
CA ASN A 2 8.96 -37.10 41.34
C ASN A 2 9.00 -37.46 39.86
N THR A 3 7.86 -37.44 39.24
CA THR A 3 7.72 -37.58 37.78
C THR A 3 7.53 -36.20 37.18
N HIS A 4 8.63 -35.59 36.71
CA HIS A 4 8.59 -34.36 35.89
C HIS A 4 8.19 -34.74 34.45
N CYS A 5 6.95 -34.41 34.12
CA CYS A 5 6.43 -34.50 32.76
C CYS A 5 6.97 -33.31 31.95
N TRP A 6 7.93 -33.54 31.08
CA TRP A 6 8.44 -32.56 30.12
C TRP A 6 7.47 -32.45 28.95
N LEU A 7 6.64 -31.44 28.98
CA LEU A 7 5.86 -31.03 27.81
C LEU A 7 6.81 -30.22 26.88
N ILE A 8 7.38 -30.90 25.91
CA ILE A 8 8.05 -30.27 24.76
C ILE A 8 6.96 -29.71 23.86
N LEU A 9 6.69 -28.41 23.99
CA LEU A 9 5.83 -27.67 23.09
C LEU A 9 6.59 -27.45 21.79
N SER A 10 6.40 -28.35 20.82
CA SER A 10 6.95 -28.26 19.47
C SER A 10 6.23 -27.10 18.76
N ALA A 11 6.85 -25.91 18.78
CA ALA A 11 6.40 -24.77 17.97
C ALA A 11 6.67 -25.11 16.50
N LEU A 12 5.68 -25.68 15.81
CA LEU A 12 5.65 -25.77 14.36
C LEU A 12 5.55 -24.33 13.83
N THR A 13 6.68 -23.73 13.51
CA THR A 13 6.74 -22.53 12.69
C THR A 13 6.23 -22.88 11.29
N LEU A 14 4.96 -22.60 11.05
CA LEU A 14 4.37 -22.58 9.72
C LEU A 14 5.04 -21.45 8.92
N LEU A 15 6.18 -21.75 8.29
CA LEU A 15 6.73 -20.98 7.19
C LEU A 15 5.74 -21.12 6.03
N GLY A 16 4.68 -20.33 6.08
CA GLY A 16 3.78 -20.11 4.96
C GLY A 16 4.59 -19.49 3.82
N ALA A 17 5.24 -20.33 3.00
CA ALA A 17 5.76 -19.86 1.72
C ALA A 17 4.58 -19.20 1.00
N CYS A 18 4.72 -17.93 0.62
CA CYS A 18 3.73 -17.19 -0.18
C CYS A 18 3.56 -17.92 -1.53
N ARG A 19 2.75 -18.97 -1.55
CA ARG A 19 2.33 -19.61 -2.79
C ARG A 19 1.24 -18.75 -3.40
N THR A 20 1.38 -18.43 -4.65
CA THR A 20 0.35 -17.70 -5.36
C THR A 20 -0.86 -18.59 -5.68
N MET A 21 -0.68 -19.92 -5.82
CA MET A 21 -1.71 -20.90 -6.09
C MET A 21 -1.44 -22.24 -5.39
N THR A 22 -2.51 -22.95 -5.00
CA THR A 22 -2.41 -24.35 -4.53
C THR A 22 -2.39 -25.31 -5.74
N PRO A 23 -1.98 -26.60 -5.53
CA PRO A 23 -2.05 -27.62 -6.59
C PRO A 23 -3.45 -27.76 -7.21
N GLU A 24 -4.50 -27.75 -6.40
CA GLU A 24 -5.90 -27.86 -6.82
C GLU A 24 -6.32 -26.63 -7.64
N GLN A 25 -5.91 -25.43 -7.24
CA GLN A 25 -6.13 -24.21 -7.99
C GLN A 25 -5.42 -24.24 -9.34
N CYS A 26 -4.21 -24.82 -9.41
CA CYS A 26 -3.49 -24.99 -10.66
C CYS A 26 -4.20 -25.93 -11.63
N GLN A 27 -4.79 -27.03 -11.12
CA GLN A 27 -5.51 -28.01 -11.95
C GLN A 27 -6.81 -27.44 -12.54
N GLN A 28 -7.46 -26.53 -11.82
CA GLN A 28 -8.74 -25.93 -12.21
C GLN A 28 -8.57 -24.51 -12.81
N ALA A 29 -7.35 -24.07 -13.04
CA ALA A 29 -7.07 -22.70 -13.44
C ALA A 29 -7.61 -22.38 -14.85
N ASP A 30 -8.51 -21.40 -14.91
CA ASP A 30 -8.80 -20.67 -16.13
C ASP A 30 -7.70 -19.57 -16.28
N TRP A 31 -6.69 -19.86 -17.09
CA TRP A 31 -5.54 -18.99 -17.28
C TRP A 31 -5.90 -17.64 -17.88
N GLN A 32 -6.89 -17.59 -18.77
CA GLN A 32 -7.36 -16.32 -19.34
C GLN A 32 -8.02 -15.46 -18.27
N ARG A 33 -8.91 -16.03 -17.47
CA ARG A 33 -9.55 -15.32 -16.37
C ARG A 33 -8.54 -14.88 -15.30
N LEU A 34 -7.56 -15.71 -14.98
CA LEU A 34 -6.50 -15.37 -14.03
C LEU A 34 -5.68 -14.18 -14.55
N GLY A 35 -5.29 -14.20 -15.82
CA GLY A 35 -4.63 -13.07 -16.46
C GLY A 35 -5.47 -11.79 -16.40
N GLN A 36 -6.77 -11.89 -16.69
CA GLN A 36 -7.69 -10.74 -16.63
C GLN A 36 -7.79 -10.16 -15.23
N VAL A 37 -7.81 -10.99 -14.20
CA VAL A 37 -7.81 -10.55 -12.79
C VAL A 37 -6.49 -9.86 -12.44
N ASP A 38 -5.36 -10.45 -12.81
CA ASP A 38 -4.04 -9.87 -12.50
C ASP A 38 -3.82 -8.54 -13.24
N GLY A 39 -4.15 -8.46 -14.54
CA GLY A 39 -4.11 -7.22 -15.30
C GLY A 39 -5.06 -6.16 -14.75
N GLY A 40 -6.30 -6.55 -14.40
CA GLY A 40 -7.30 -5.66 -13.80
C GLY A 40 -6.94 -5.15 -12.41
N ASN A 41 -6.01 -5.83 -11.72
CA ASN A 41 -5.43 -5.39 -10.45
C ASN A 41 -4.10 -4.63 -10.61
N GLY A 42 -3.61 -4.43 -11.82
CA GLY A 42 -2.36 -3.75 -12.10
C GLY A 42 -1.13 -4.52 -11.61
N GLN A 43 -1.21 -5.84 -11.54
CA GLN A 43 -0.07 -6.70 -11.26
C GLN A 43 0.93 -6.64 -12.42
N ALA A 44 2.22 -6.76 -12.14
CA ALA A 44 3.21 -6.88 -13.21
C ALA A 44 3.07 -8.22 -13.94
N LEU A 45 3.40 -8.27 -15.24
CA LEU A 45 3.33 -9.49 -16.03
C LEU A 45 4.19 -10.63 -15.45
N SER A 46 5.26 -10.30 -14.72
CA SER A 46 6.07 -11.26 -13.95
C SER A 46 5.27 -12.06 -12.90
N ARG A 47 4.02 -11.67 -12.61
CA ARG A 47 3.10 -12.47 -11.80
C ARG A 47 2.87 -13.85 -12.39
N LEU A 48 2.85 -13.98 -13.71
CA LEU A 48 2.78 -15.28 -14.40
C LEU A 48 3.91 -16.23 -14.00
N GLU A 49 5.14 -15.72 -13.83
CA GLU A 49 6.27 -16.55 -13.38
C GLU A 49 6.05 -17.12 -11.97
N GLN A 50 5.39 -16.35 -11.11
CA GLN A 50 5.04 -16.81 -9.76
C GLN A 50 3.96 -17.90 -9.82
N HIS A 51 2.98 -17.78 -10.70
CA HIS A 51 2.00 -18.83 -10.96
C HIS A 51 2.67 -20.09 -11.54
N GLN A 52 3.57 -19.95 -12.52
CA GLN A 52 4.35 -21.06 -13.07
C GLN A 52 5.12 -21.82 -11.99
N LYS A 53 5.87 -21.10 -11.13
CA LYS A 53 6.63 -21.69 -10.03
C LYS A 53 5.73 -22.42 -9.03
N SER A 54 4.54 -21.90 -8.76
CA SER A 54 3.58 -22.54 -7.85
C SER A 54 3.01 -23.82 -8.44
N CYS A 55 2.67 -23.81 -9.74
CA CYS A 55 2.01 -24.91 -10.42
C CYS A 55 2.98 -26.01 -10.90
N GLN A 56 4.27 -25.67 -11.06
CA GLN A 56 5.31 -26.63 -11.43
C GLN A 56 5.36 -27.85 -10.50
N LYS A 57 5.14 -27.63 -9.19
CA LYS A 57 5.13 -28.70 -8.17
C LYS A 57 3.97 -29.66 -8.34
N ALA A 58 2.90 -29.22 -9.00
CA ALA A 58 1.73 -30.05 -9.35
C ALA A 58 1.86 -30.66 -10.77
N GLY A 59 2.97 -30.42 -11.47
CA GLY A 59 3.17 -30.88 -12.85
C GLY A 59 2.31 -30.13 -13.88
N ILE A 60 1.74 -28.97 -13.50
CA ILE A 60 0.86 -28.18 -14.37
C ILE A 60 1.67 -27.07 -15.02
N VAL A 61 1.54 -26.97 -16.35
CA VAL A 61 2.12 -25.88 -17.14
C VAL A 61 1.02 -24.88 -17.48
N PRO A 62 1.18 -23.60 -17.10
CA PRO A 62 0.23 -22.55 -17.47
C PRO A 62 0.07 -22.37 -18.97
N ASP A 63 -1.15 -22.11 -19.42
CA ASP A 63 -1.40 -21.58 -20.77
C ASP A 63 -1.02 -20.10 -20.80
N VAL A 64 0.22 -19.83 -21.24
CA VAL A 64 0.80 -18.49 -21.30
C VAL A 64 0.03 -17.59 -22.25
N ALA A 65 -0.43 -18.12 -23.39
CA ALA A 65 -1.14 -17.34 -24.40
C ALA A 65 -2.50 -16.90 -23.89
N ALA A 66 -3.27 -17.83 -23.31
CA ALA A 66 -4.56 -17.51 -22.67
C ALA A 66 -4.38 -16.50 -21.52
N TYR A 67 -3.38 -16.68 -20.66
CA TYR A 67 -3.08 -15.74 -19.58
C TYR A 67 -2.76 -14.34 -20.12
N GLN A 68 -1.89 -14.22 -21.12
CA GLN A 68 -1.51 -12.94 -21.70
C GLN A 68 -2.71 -12.23 -22.36
N GLN A 69 -3.57 -12.97 -23.06
CA GLN A 69 -4.79 -12.42 -23.66
C GLN A 69 -5.70 -11.85 -22.56
N GLY A 70 -5.93 -12.61 -21.51
CA GLY A 70 -6.70 -12.14 -20.34
C GLY A 70 -6.07 -10.93 -19.68
N TYR A 71 -4.76 -10.97 -19.49
CA TYR A 71 -3.99 -9.87 -18.86
C TYR A 71 -4.15 -8.55 -19.64
N GLN A 72 -4.07 -8.57 -20.97
CA GLN A 72 -4.31 -7.39 -21.80
C GLN A 72 -5.75 -6.86 -21.63
N THR A 73 -6.74 -7.77 -21.59
CA THR A 73 -8.14 -7.37 -21.32
C THR A 73 -8.29 -6.72 -19.94
N GLY A 74 -7.61 -7.25 -18.92
CA GLY A 74 -7.61 -6.67 -17.59
C GLY A 74 -6.97 -5.28 -17.55
N LEU A 75 -5.85 -5.10 -18.26
CA LEU A 75 -5.17 -3.80 -18.35
C LEU A 75 -6.03 -2.72 -19.01
N GLN A 76 -6.90 -3.04 -19.98
CA GLN A 76 -7.80 -2.06 -20.59
C GLN A 76 -8.72 -1.39 -19.55
N ASN A 77 -9.15 -2.15 -18.54
CA ASN A 77 -9.97 -1.63 -17.45
C ASN A 77 -9.12 -0.96 -16.35
N TYR A 78 -7.92 -1.49 -16.13
CA TYR A 78 -7.01 -0.96 -15.12
C TYR A 78 -6.42 0.40 -15.53
N CYS A 79 -5.95 0.53 -16.76
CA CYS A 79 -5.26 1.70 -17.28
C CYS A 79 -6.23 2.83 -17.67
N GLN A 80 -7.19 3.09 -16.81
CA GLN A 80 -8.15 4.19 -16.93
C GLN A 80 -7.86 5.25 -15.84
N PRO A 81 -8.05 6.56 -16.13
CA PRO A 81 -7.86 7.65 -15.19
C PRO A 81 -8.53 7.39 -13.84
N GLN A 82 -9.81 7.02 -13.86
CA GLN A 82 -10.60 6.75 -12.65
C GLN A 82 -10.01 5.60 -11.81
N THR A 83 -9.62 4.50 -12.47
CA THR A 83 -9.07 3.33 -11.79
C THR A 83 -7.72 3.65 -11.14
N ILE A 84 -6.82 4.30 -11.88
CA ILE A 84 -5.49 4.71 -11.36
C ILE A 84 -5.66 5.68 -10.19
N PHE A 85 -6.55 6.66 -10.32
CA PHE A 85 -6.86 7.62 -9.24
C PHE A 85 -7.34 6.89 -7.97
N ASN A 86 -8.35 6.02 -8.09
CA ASN A 86 -8.91 5.30 -6.95
C ASN A 86 -7.88 4.38 -6.28
N LYS A 87 -7.05 3.68 -7.07
CA LYS A 87 -5.96 2.86 -6.55
C LYS A 87 -4.90 3.70 -5.85
N ALA A 88 -4.54 4.86 -6.39
CA ALA A 88 -3.57 5.76 -5.79
C ALA A 88 -4.09 6.37 -4.47
N MET A 89 -5.38 6.68 -4.37
CA MET A 89 -6.02 7.09 -3.10
C MET A 89 -5.92 6.01 -2.01
N GLN A 90 -5.79 4.75 -2.39
CA GLN A 90 -5.60 3.60 -1.48
C GLN A 90 -4.11 3.24 -1.24
N GLY A 91 -3.17 4.01 -1.80
CA GLY A 91 -1.72 3.71 -1.71
C GLY A 91 -1.22 2.67 -2.69
N MET A 92 -2.05 2.34 -3.64
CA MET A 92 -1.76 1.39 -4.71
C MET A 92 -1.65 2.14 -6.04
N GLY A 93 -1.60 1.42 -7.14
CA GLY A 93 -1.56 2.00 -8.48
C GLY A 93 -0.17 1.88 -9.10
N ASN A 94 -0.10 1.06 -10.12
CA ASN A 94 1.12 0.79 -10.89
C ASN A 94 0.92 1.22 -12.34
N VAL A 95 1.31 2.45 -12.67
CA VAL A 95 1.19 2.98 -14.04
C VAL A 95 2.15 2.30 -15.01
N SER A 96 3.26 1.72 -14.53
CA SER A 96 4.28 1.11 -15.39
C SER A 96 3.81 -0.18 -16.09
N VAL A 97 2.69 -0.77 -15.66
CA VAL A 97 2.10 -1.93 -16.34
C VAL A 97 1.22 -1.54 -17.53
N CYS A 98 0.86 -0.27 -17.61
CA CYS A 98 0.04 0.26 -18.69
C CYS A 98 0.85 0.40 -19.99
N PRO A 99 0.18 0.42 -21.17
CA PRO A 99 0.81 0.73 -22.43
C PRO A 99 1.63 2.03 -22.37
N ALA A 100 2.80 2.04 -23.00
CA ALA A 100 3.78 3.12 -22.89
C ALA A 100 3.23 4.49 -23.31
N ASP A 101 2.37 4.53 -24.30
CA ASP A 101 1.68 5.72 -24.81
C ASP A 101 0.71 6.34 -23.80
N LEU A 102 0.15 5.53 -22.87
CA LEU A 102 -0.77 5.99 -21.84
C LEU A 102 -0.07 6.40 -20.53
N GLN A 103 1.16 5.94 -20.29
CA GLN A 103 1.81 6.10 -18.98
C GLN A 103 1.97 7.57 -18.60
N ALA A 104 2.42 8.42 -19.53
CA ALA A 104 2.63 9.83 -19.24
C ALA A 104 1.33 10.54 -18.84
N ASP A 105 0.23 10.27 -19.50
CA ASP A 105 -1.08 10.85 -19.22
C ASP A 105 -1.68 10.33 -17.91
N LEU A 106 -1.39 9.08 -17.55
CA LEU A 106 -1.89 8.46 -16.32
C LEU A 106 -1.11 8.87 -15.07
N LEU A 107 0.12 9.36 -15.20
CA LEU A 107 0.98 9.71 -14.06
C LEU A 107 0.34 10.71 -13.11
N LYS A 108 -0.36 11.73 -13.59
CA LYS A 108 -1.04 12.74 -12.75
C LYS A 108 -2.11 12.12 -11.85
N PHE A 109 -2.83 11.09 -12.34
CA PHE A 109 -3.85 10.37 -11.57
C PHE A 109 -3.26 9.47 -10.50
N LYS A 110 -1.96 9.17 -10.56
CA LYS A 110 -1.20 8.51 -9.52
C LYS A 110 -0.56 9.52 -8.56
N GLN A 111 0.13 10.52 -9.09
CA GLN A 111 0.99 11.43 -8.32
C GLN A 111 0.19 12.35 -7.39
N VAL A 112 -0.90 12.95 -7.89
CA VAL A 112 -1.71 13.89 -7.08
C VAL A 112 -2.33 13.20 -5.87
N PRO A 113 -3.01 12.04 -5.99
CA PRO A 113 -3.50 11.31 -4.83
C PRO A 113 -2.39 10.80 -3.90
N ALA A 114 -1.25 10.36 -4.45
CA ALA A 114 -0.12 9.89 -3.66
C ALA A 114 0.46 11.01 -2.79
N ALA A 115 0.65 12.22 -3.35
CA ALA A 115 1.12 13.39 -2.62
C ALA A 115 0.14 13.81 -1.51
N TYR A 116 -1.16 13.73 -1.76
CA TYR A 116 -2.17 13.99 -0.73
C TYR A 116 -2.09 12.99 0.43
N ARG A 117 -1.91 11.70 0.14
CA ARG A 117 -1.74 10.68 1.17
C ARG A 117 -0.47 10.89 1.99
N GLU A 118 0.66 11.17 1.31
CA GLU A 118 1.93 11.45 1.97
C GLU A 118 1.82 12.64 2.93
N ALA A 119 1.15 13.72 2.51
CA ALA A 119 0.89 14.87 3.36
C ALA A 119 0.02 14.49 4.58
N ARG A 120 -1.00 13.66 4.41
CA ARG A 120 -1.82 13.15 5.53
C ARG A 120 -1.01 12.31 6.50
N ASP A 121 -0.17 11.42 5.99
CA ASP A 121 0.68 10.57 6.81
C ASP A 121 1.70 11.41 7.60
N GLU A 122 2.22 12.50 7.00
CA GLU A 122 3.11 13.42 7.71
C GLU A 122 2.38 14.22 8.80
N LEU A 123 1.17 14.70 8.52
CA LEU A 123 0.36 15.36 9.55
C LEU A 123 0.12 14.41 10.74
N GLU A 124 -0.27 13.18 10.49
CA GLU A 124 -0.47 12.19 11.53
C GLU A 124 0.81 11.91 12.34
N ARG A 125 1.98 11.85 11.67
CA ARG A 125 3.27 11.72 12.34
C ARG A 125 3.59 12.96 13.20
N ALA A 126 3.33 14.16 12.69
CA ALA A 126 3.56 15.41 13.42
C ALA A 126 2.65 15.51 14.65
N GLU A 127 1.37 15.20 14.51
CA GLU A 127 0.42 15.16 15.62
C GLU A 127 0.83 14.14 16.68
N ARG A 128 1.23 12.92 16.30
CA ARG A 128 1.74 11.92 17.26
C ARG A 128 2.99 12.39 17.99
N ARG A 129 3.94 13.07 17.33
CA ARG A 129 5.12 13.62 18.00
C ARG A 129 4.74 14.68 19.04
N TYR A 130 3.82 15.57 18.68
CA TYR A 130 3.31 16.62 19.56
C TYR A 130 2.61 16.01 20.80
N ASP A 131 1.65 15.11 20.57
CA ASP A 131 0.85 14.50 21.64
C ASP A 131 1.70 13.66 22.59
N ASN A 132 2.68 12.91 22.09
CA ASN A 132 3.61 12.13 22.90
C ASN A 132 4.44 13.04 23.82
N LEU A 133 4.98 14.14 23.30
CA LEU A 133 5.76 15.05 24.13
C LEU A 133 4.87 15.80 25.14
N GLN A 134 3.68 16.21 24.74
CA GLN A 134 2.69 16.84 25.60
C GLN A 134 2.30 15.92 26.76
N SER A 135 1.99 14.65 26.46
CA SER A 135 1.65 13.64 27.47
C SER A 135 2.81 13.38 28.42
N ASN A 136 4.02 13.22 27.88
CA ASN A 136 5.21 13.03 28.71
C ASN A 136 5.43 14.21 29.67
N LEU A 137 5.26 15.44 29.17
CA LEU A 137 5.41 16.63 30.02
C LEU A 137 4.33 16.70 31.11
N TYR A 138 3.09 16.31 30.79
CA TYR A 138 1.98 16.35 31.74
C TYR A 138 2.10 15.30 32.84
N PHE A 139 2.54 14.09 32.52
CA PHE A 139 2.65 12.98 33.47
C PHE A 139 4.01 12.88 34.20
N SER A 140 4.98 13.73 33.86
CA SER A 140 6.30 13.72 34.50
C SER A 140 6.29 14.52 35.80
N ASN A 141 6.38 13.80 36.92
CA ASN A 141 6.33 14.41 38.26
C ASN A 141 7.68 14.94 38.77
N ASN A 142 8.81 14.63 38.10
CA ASN A 142 10.17 14.87 38.60
C ASN A 142 11.04 15.69 37.64
N LEU A 143 10.45 16.57 36.82
CA LEU A 143 11.20 17.42 35.89
C LEU A 143 11.86 18.58 36.68
N THR A 144 13.14 18.83 36.39
CA THR A 144 13.78 20.08 36.80
C THR A 144 13.16 21.26 36.02
N ARG A 145 13.33 22.46 36.55
CA ARG A 145 12.86 23.68 35.86
C ARG A 145 13.46 23.82 34.48
N GLU A 146 14.72 23.46 34.29
CA GLU A 146 15.42 23.53 33.01
C GLU A 146 14.84 22.55 32.01
N GLN A 147 14.63 21.29 32.43
CA GLN A 147 13.97 20.25 31.59
C GLN A 147 12.56 20.67 31.21
N TYR A 148 11.78 21.23 32.14
CA TYR A 148 10.45 21.72 31.84
C TYR A 148 10.46 22.84 30.78
N LEU A 149 11.36 23.83 30.91
CA LEU A 149 11.50 24.91 29.94
C LEU A 149 11.95 24.39 28.55
N TYR A 150 12.88 23.45 28.53
CA TYR A 150 13.33 22.78 27.30
C TYR A 150 12.16 22.07 26.58
N TYR A 151 11.40 21.23 27.28
CA TYR A 151 10.27 20.53 26.68
C TYR A 151 9.16 21.48 26.21
N ARG A 152 8.90 22.55 26.94
CA ARG A 152 7.97 23.60 26.50
C ARG A 152 8.42 24.30 25.21
N GLN A 153 9.72 24.48 25.04
CA GLN A 153 10.27 25.01 23.80
C GLN A 153 10.09 24.00 22.66
N GLN A 154 10.38 22.73 22.87
CA GLN A 154 10.16 21.67 21.88
C GLN A 154 8.69 21.58 21.45
N LEU A 155 7.74 21.66 22.40
CA LEU A 155 6.31 21.66 22.09
C LEU A 155 5.91 22.81 21.15
N ARG A 156 6.53 23.98 21.28
CA ARG A 156 6.25 25.10 20.38
C ARG A 156 6.70 24.79 18.95
N PHE A 157 7.85 24.18 18.76
CA PHE A 157 8.34 23.76 17.44
C PHE A 157 7.42 22.67 16.84
N LEU A 158 7.13 21.62 17.61
CA LEU A 158 6.23 20.55 17.13
C LEU A 158 4.84 21.07 16.79
N ARG A 159 4.34 22.07 17.51
CA ARG A 159 3.07 22.72 17.14
C ARG A 159 3.15 23.43 15.79
N MET A 160 4.29 24.06 15.48
CA MET A 160 4.49 24.68 14.17
C MET A 160 4.54 23.62 13.07
N ASP A 161 5.24 22.48 13.32
CA ASP A 161 5.28 21.35 12.38
C ASP A 161 3.87 20.83 12.07
N VAL A 162 3.00 20.70 13.10
CA VAL A 162 1.59 20.30 12.92
C VAL A 162 0.81 21.31 12.06
N LEU A 163 1.02 22.61 12.29
CA LEU A 163 0.33 23.66 11.52
C LEU A 163 0.77 23.67 10.05
N GLU A 164 2.07 23.50 9.80
CA GLU A 164 2.63 23.41 8.47
C GLU A 164 2.11 22.17 7.73
N ALA A 165 2.20 20.99 8.36
CA ALA A 165 1.68 19.75 7.78
C ALA A 165 0.17 19.84 7.49
N ARG A 166 -0.61 20.48 8.34
CA ARG A 166 -2.05 20.71 8.11
C ARG A 166 -2.31 21.61 6.91
N THR A 167 -1.49 22.64 6.74
CA THR A 167 -1.58 23.53 5.57
C THR A 167 -1.28 22.77 4.29
N GLU A 168 -0.25 21.91 4.30
CA GLU A 168 0.10 21.06 3.17
C GLU A 168 -1.03 20.09 2.81
N VAL A 169 -1.66 19.44 3.81
CA VAL A 169 -2.82 18.56 3.58
C VAL A 169 -3.95 19.32 2.88
N ASN A 170 -4.27 20.54 3.33
CA ASN A 170 -5.33 21.36 2.73
C ASN A 170 -5.02 21.74 1.28
N TRP A 171 -3.76 22.09 1.01
CA TRP A 171 -3.33 22.41 -0.34
C TRP A 171 -3.42 21.18 -1.27
N ARG A 172 -2.90 20.01 -0.84
CA ARG A 172 -2.99 18.75 -1.60
C ARG A 172 -4.42 18.28 -1.80
N ALA A 173 -5.28 18.46 -0.78
CA ALA A 173 -6.71 18.18 -0.92
C ALA A 173 -7.35 19.03 -2.03
N SER A 174 -6.95 20.29 -2.13
CA SER A 174 -7.42 21.19 -3.21
C SER A 174 -6.95 20.73 -4.59
N GLU A 175 -5.72 20.20 -4.72
CA GLU A 175 -5.22 19.62 -5.96
C GLU A 175 -6.04 18.38 -6.37
N VAL A 176 -6.33 17.49 -5.42
CA VAL A 176 -7.19 16.33 -5.63
C VAL A 176 -8.58 16.76 -6.13
N GLN A 177 -9.18 17.77 -5.51
CA GLN A 177 -10.49 18.27 -5.95
C GLN A 177 -10.47 18.89 -7.36
N ARG A 178 -9.43 19.68 -7.68
CA ARG A 178 -9.25 20.20 -9.05
C ARG A 178 -9.11 19.09 -10.08
N LEU A 179 -8.33 18.06 -9.78
CA LEU A 179 -8.17 16.90 -10.67
C LEU A 179 -9.50 16.17 -10.86
N LYS A 180 -10.27 15.96 -9.78
CA LYS A 180 -11.60 15.34 -9.84
C LYS A 180 -12.55 16.13 -10.74
N GLN A 181 -12.62 17.44 -10.55
CA GLN A 181 -13.50 18.32 -11.34
C GLN A 181 -13.10 18.34 -12.81
N GLN A 182 -11.80 18.49 -13.10
CA GLN A 182 -11.27 18.58 -14.47
C GLN A 182 -11.54 17.31 -15.28
N TYR A 183 -11.47 16.14 -14.65
CA TYR A 183 -11.58 14.84 -15.33
C TYR A 183 -12.87 14.08 -14.97
N GLN A 184 -13.81 14.73 -14.28
CA GLN A 184 -15.10 14.16 -13.85
C GLN A 184 -14.93 12.83 -13.09
N LEU A 185 -13.92 12.77 -12.21
CA LEU A 185 -13.67 11.59 -11.37
C LEU A 185 -14.61 11.57 -10.15
N TYR A 186 -15.04 10.39 -9.74
CA TYR A 186 -15.97 10.19 -8.60
C TYR A 186 -15.46 9.17 -7.59
#